data_9f67c8a02a84276c6b081fe32d7e2ba7
#
_entry.id   9f67c8a02a84276c6b081fe32d7e2ba7
#
_cell.length_a   1.000
_cell.length_b   1.000
_cell.length_c   1.000
_cell.angle_alpha   90.00
_cell.angle_beta   90.00
_cell.angle_gamma   90.00
#
_symmetry.space_group_name_H-M   'P 1'
#
loop_
_entity.id
_entity.type
_entity.pdbx_description
1 polymer ?
#
loop_
_entity_poly.entity_id
_entity_poly.type
_entity_poly.pdbx_seq_one_letter_code
_entity_poly.pdbx_strand_id
1 'polypeptide(L)'
;ASAMAPMASDGAGFAGFAAWLDLSPARADLLAFPDPSSLMPLPGQPDVGWVATDLALDGLPLPQCPRGVLRRQVARAAERGLRFRTGVEAEFFLLNGEGSALADGRDNRRKPCYDQLALMRHYPLISDLLSALQDLGWGPYQADHEDANGQFEINWTFDDALITADRHAFFRFLVPWRAEAHGLTASFRPRPFVELTGNGCHLHHSLWDTSGRNLFPDPQGELGLSAMALHFLGGVLEHAPALCAFTNPTSASYRRLAGASTTSGTTWSPAWISWGANNRTHLVRVPDDQRLELRLADGDSNPYLLPAAVLAAGLDGVERQLNPGPHSLEDLHAHPPSDGRPLPRSQAEALEALAADGVLREALGEEFCQAYGRLLPQRSGPPPLRRAQGAAPGLDL
;
A
#
# COMPACT_ATOMS: atom_id res chain seq x y z
N ALA A 1 8.08 -14.05 4.23
CA ALA A 1 9.02 -14.94 4.96
C ALA A 1 10.34 -14.20 5.16
N SER A 2 10.96 -14.37 6.31
CA SER A 2 12.27 -13.81 6.62
C SER A 2 13.15 -14.93 7.21
N ALA A 3 14.42 -14.92 6.85
CA ALA A 3 15.42 -15.78 7.43
C ALA A 3 16.64 -14.94 7.82
N MET A 4 17.30 -15.27 8.93
CA MET A 4 18.55 -14.67 9.30
C MET A 4 19.67 -15.64 8.88
N ALA A 5 20.51 -15.20 7.95
CA ALA A 5 21.63 -16.01 7.46
C ALA A 5 22.84 -15.11 7.17
N PRO A 6 24.08 -15.65 7.22
CA PRO A 6 25.20 -14.97 6.56
C PRO A 6 24.79 -14.69 5.10
N MET A 7 25.18 -13.56 4.56
CA MET A 7 24.87 -13.22 3.16
C MET A 7 25.61 -14.21 2.26
N ALA A 8 24.89 -15.22 1.75
CA ALA A 8 25.40 -16.24 0.89
C ALA A 8 24.88 -16.06 -0.52
N SER A 9 25.77 -16.14 -1.52
CA SER A 9 25.39 -16.11 -2.95
C SER A 9 24.48 -17.27 -3.33
N ASP A 10 24.55 -18.38 -2.59
CA ASP A 10 23.89 -19.64 -2.90
C ASP A 10 22.42 -19.70 -2.42
N GLY A 11 21.94 -18.62 -1.80
CA GLY A 11 20.58 -18.52 -1.29
C GLY A 11 20.38 -19.15 0.10
N ALA A 12 19.28 -18.77 0.75
CA ALA A 12 18.83 -19.36 2.00
C ALA A 12 17.62 -20.29 1.73
N GLY A 13 17.70 -21.53 2.19
CA GLY A 13 16.63 -22.52 2.04
C GLY A 13 15.53 -22.34 3.11
N PHE A 14 14.27 -22.51 2.73
CA PHE A 14 13.13 -22.58 3.65
C PHE A 14 11.94 -23.32 3.05
N ALA A 15 11.08 -23.89 3.92
CA ALA A 15 9.91 -24.63 3.49
C ALA A 15 8.86 -23.71 2.86
N GLY A 16 8.52 -23.92 1.60
CA GLY A 16 7.57 -23.09 0.85
C GLY A 16 6.15 -23.11 1.46
N PHE A 17 5.73 -24.21 2.07
CA PHE A 17 4.45 -24.30 2.78
C PHE A 17 4.33 -23.23 3.89
N ALA A 18 5.39 -23.02 4.67
CA ALA A 18 5.41 -22.03 5.74
C ALA A 18 5.39 -20.59 5.23
N ALA A 19 5.72 -20.37 3.97
CA ALA A 19 5.74 -19.03 3.35
C ALA A 19 4.40 -18.61 2.70
N TRP A 20 3.35 -19.42 2.81
CA TRP A 20 2.03 -19.14 2.21
C TRP A 20 2.10 -18.90 0.68
N LEU A 21 2.79 -19.81 -0.02
CA LEU A 21 3.01 -19.73 -1.47
C LEU A 21 2.28 -20.83 -2.26
N ASP A 22 1.27 -21.46 -1.66
CA ASP A 22 0.49 -22.55 -2.25
C ASP A 22 1.35 -23.76 -2.63
N LEU A 23 2.31 -24.10 -1.76
CA LEU A 23 3.22 -25.23 -1.94
C LEU A 23 2.97 -26.30 -0.88
N SER A 24 3.02 -27.58 -1.29
CA SER A 24 2.91 -28.71 -0.38
C SER A 24 4.15 -28.79 0.53
N PRO A 25 4.01 -29.19 1.82
CA PRO A 25 5.15 -29.48 2.68
C PRO A 25 6.04 -30.63 2.19
N ALA A 26 5.58 -31.42 1.22
CA ALA A 26 6.35 -32.47 0.57
C ALA A 26 7.25 -31.97 -0.57
N ARG A 27 7.15 -30.69 -0.95
CA ARG A 27 8.02 -30.10 -1.96
C ARG A 27 9.40 -29.79 -1.38
N ALA A 28 10.41 -29.75 -2.26
CA ALA A 28 11.74 -29.28 -1.89
C ALA A 28 11.72 -27.86 -1.32
N ASP A 29 12.75 -27.49 -0.58
CA ASP A 29 12.91 -26.16 -0.06
C ASP A 29 12.97 -25.10 -1.17
N LEU A 30 12.34 -23.97 -0.90
CA LEU A 30 12.56 -22.76 -1.68
C LEU A 30 13.94 -22.19 -1.36
N LEU A 31 14.58 -21.63 -2.37
CA LEU A 31 15.78 -20.83 -2.21
C LEU A 31 15.44 -19.34 -2.31
N ALA A 32 15.85 -18.57 -1.32
CA ALA A 32 15.74 -17.13 -1.29
C ALA A 32 17.10 -16.52 -1.66
N PHE A 33 17.23 -15.99 -2.88
CA PHE A 33 18.45 -15.34 -3.34
C PHE A 33 18.43 -13.85 -2.96
N PRO A 34 19.40 -13.38 -2.17
CA PRO A 34 19.46 -11.98 -1.79
C PRO A 34 19.75 -11.08 -3.01
N ASP A 35 19.11 -9.93 -3.06
CA ASP A 35 19.44 -8.85 -3.98
C ASP A 35 20.32 -7.81 -3.25
N PRO A 36 21.65 -7.80 -3.45
CA PRO A 36 22.55 -6.89 -2.74
C PRO A 36 22.22 -5.41 -2.93
N SER A 37 21.56 -5.03 -4.04
CA SER A 37 21.16 -3.66 -4.30
C SER A 37 20.06 -3.16 -3.35
N SER A 38 19.35 -4.06 -2.67
CA SER A 38 18.30 -3.76 -1.69
C SER A 38 18.79 -3.76 -0.25
N LEU A 39 20.11 -3.89 -0.01
CA LEU A 39 20.66 -3.97 1.34
C LEU A 39 20.38 -2.70 2.13
N MET A 40 19.77 -2.84 3.29
CA MET A 40 19.47 -1.78 4.24
C MET A 40 20.07 -2.14 5.59
N PRO A 41 21.12 -1.42 6.06
CA PRO A 41 21.65 -1.61 7.42
C PRO A 41 20.55 -1.42 8.45
N LEU A 42 20.49 -2.28 9.47
CA LEU A 42 19.52 -2.08 10.55
C LEU A 42 19.93 -0.87 11.40
N PRO A 43 19.04 0.12 11.58
CA PRO A 43 19.32 1.28 12.41
C PRO A 43 19.74 0.87 13.83
N GLY A 44 20.92 1.34 14.27
CA GLY A 44 21.51 1.00 15.56
C GLY A 44 22.19 -0.37 15.64
N GLN A 45 22.22 -1.15 14.55
CA GLN A 45 22.91 -2.47 14.48
C GLN A 45 23.73 -2.56 13.19
N PRO A 46 24.91 -1.91 13.11
CA PRO A 46 25.66 -1.76 11.86
C PRO A 46 26.15 -3.08 11.24
N ASP A 47 26.25 -4.14 12.03
CA ASP A 47 26.68 -5.47 11.57
C ASP A 47 25.54 -6.34 11.03
N VAL A 48 24.30 -5.83 11.05
CA VAL A 48 23.12 -6.54 10.57
C VAL A 48 22.43 -5.73 9.48
N GLY A 49 22.07 -6.39 8.40
CA GLY A 49 21.33 -5.78 7.29
C GLY A 49 20.07 -6.56 6.94
N TRP A 50 19.05 -5.84 6.52
CA TRP A 50 17.89 -6.40 5.83
C TRP A 50 18.16 -6.38 4.33
N VAL A 51 17.80 -7.45 3.64
CA VAL A 51 17.92 -7.56 2.20
C VAL A 51 16.65 -8.22 1.63
N ALA A 52 16.13 -7.67 0.54
CA ALA A 52 15.07 -8.31 -0.21
C ALA A 52 15.61 -9.52 -0.98
N THR A 53 14.77 -10.54 -1.16
CA THR A 53 15.16 -11.77 -1.86
C THR A 53 14.20 -12.09 -2.99
N ASP A 54 14.74 -12.67 -4.05
CA ASP A 54 13.96 -13.33 -5.08
C ASP A 54 13.90 -14.84 -4.81
N LEU A 55 12.74 -15.44 -5.03
CA LEU A 55 12.50 -16.84 -4.69
C LEU A 55 12.66 -17.73 -5.90
N ALA A 56 13.27 -18.90 -5.72
CA ALA A 56 13.39 -19.95 -6.72
C ALA A 56 13.00 -21.31 -6.14
N LEU A 57 12.50 -22.18 -6.99
CA LEU A 57 12.23 -23.59 -6.73
C LEU A 57 12.82 -24.43 -7.88
N ASP A 58 13.54 -25.50 -7.54
CA ASP A 58 14.18 -26.36 -8.51
C ASP A 58 15.07 -25.61 -9.54
N GLY A 59 15.74 -24.55 -9.07
CA GLY A 59 16.62 -23.70 -9.90
C GLY A 59 15.91 -22.70 -10.81
N LEU A 60 14.59 -22.62 -10.79
CA LEU A 60 13.79 -21.68 -11.59
C LEU A 60 13.14 -20.60 -10.70
N PRO A 61 13.00 -19.36 -11.22
CA PRO A 61 12.26 -18.33 -10.51
C PRO A 61 10.84 -18.77 -10.15
N LEU A 62 10.44 -18.57 -8.89
CA LEU A 62 9.11 -18.95 -8.42
C LEU A 62 8.04 -17.98 -8.96
N PRO A 63 7.06 -18.44 -9.76
CA PRO A 63 6.01 -17.59 -10.30
C PRO A 63 5.19 -16.84 -9.22
N GLN A 64 5.00 -17.47 -8.05
CA GLN A 64 4.24 -16.94 -6.91
C GLN A 64 5.02 -15.90 -6.07
N CYS A 65 6.31 -15.65 -6.37
CA CYS A 65 7.10 -14.66 -5.65
C CYS A 65 6.57 -13.24 -5.89
N PRO A 66 6.04 -12.52 -4.87
CA PRO A 66 5.48 -11.17 -5.07
C PRO A 66 6.49 -10.18 -5.66
N ARG A 67 7.74 -10.21 -5.17
CA ARG A 67 8.82 -9.35 -5.71
C ARG A 67 9.12 -9.70 -7.16
N GLY A 68 9.11 -10.99 -7.52
CA GLY A 68 9.27 -11.47 -8.89
C GLY A 68 8.12 -11.00 -9.80
N VAL A 69 6.87 -10.96 -9.29
CA VAL A 69 5.73 -10.39 -10.04
C VAL A 69 5.98 -8.92 -10.38
N LEU A 70 6.40 -8.09 -9.40
CA LEU A 70 6.72 -6.69 -9.66
C LEU A 70 7.88 -6.52 -10.64
N ARG A 71 8.95 -7.30 -10.48
CA ARG A 71 10.10 -7.29 -11.42
C ARG A 71 9.66 -7.52 -12.87
N ARG A 72 8.76 -8.48 -13.10
CA ARG A 72 8.24 -8.75 -14.46
C ARG A 72 7.47 -7.54 -15.02
N GLN A 73 6.66 -6.86 -14.21
CA GLN A 73 5.93 -5.67 -14.67
C GLN A 73 6.87 -4.49 -14.95
N VAL A 74 7.86 -4.27 -14.09
CA VAL A 74 8.91 -3.25 -14.32
C VAL A 74 9.69 -3.54 -15.59
N ALA A 75 10.04 -4.80 -15.86
CA ALA A 75 10.70 -5.22 -17.10
C ALA A 75 9.81 -4.95 -18.34
N ARG A 76 8.51 -5.28 -18.26
CA ARG A 76 7.54 -4.94 -19.34
C ARG A 76 7.48 -3.45 -19.64
N ALA A 77 7.51 -2.61 -18.62
CA ALA A 77 7.57 -1.15 -18.80
C ALA A 77 8.90 -0.72 -19.43
N ALA A 78 10.01 -1.29 -18.97
CA ALA A 78 11.35 -0.98 -19.49
C ALA A 78 11.53 -1.36 -20.98
N GLU A 79 10.93 -2.46 -21.44
CA GLU A 79 10.89 -2.87 -22.87
C GLU A 79 10.21 -1.79 -23.76
N ARG A 80 9.35 -0.95 -23.17
CA ARG A 80 8.68 0.18 -23.81
C ARG A 80 9.40 1.53 -23.62
N GLY A 81 10.61 1.49 -23.02
CA GLY A 81 11.35 2.70 -22.67
C GLY A 81 10.74 3.47 -21.50
N LEU A 82 9.92 2.82 -20.67
CA LEU A 82 9.21 3.44 -19.55
C LEU A 82 9.82 2.99 -18.21
N ARG A 83 9.87 3.91 -17.25
CA ARG A 83 10.19 3.66 -15.84
C ARG A 83 8.97 4.01 -15.00
N PHE A 84 8.60 3.12 -14.10
CA PHE A 84 7.50 3.34 -13.17
C PHE A 84 8.05 3.76 -11.82
N ARG A 85 7.70 4.96 -11.37
CA ARG A 85 8.12 5.48 -10.07
C ARG A 85 6.92 5.59 -9.15
N THR A 86 7.15 5.26 -7.88
CA THR A 86 6.09 5.22 -6.87
C THR A 86 6.54 5.82 -5.55
N GLY A 87 5.61 6.45 -4.85
CA GLY A 87 5.68 6.79 -3.43
C GLY A 87 4.53 6.13 -2.69
N VAL A 88 4.69 5.84 -1.43
CA VAL A 88 3.67 5.19 -0.60
C VAL A 88 3.45 5.97 0.69
N GLU A 89 2.19 6.16 1.07
CA GLU A 89 1.74 6.73 2.33
C GLU A 89 1.17 5.60 3.17
N ALA A 90 2.00 4.98 4.02
CA ALA A 90 1.61 3.84 4.83
C ALA A 90 1.23 4.30 6.25
N GLU A 91 -0.06 4.45 6.50
CA GLU A 91 -0.61 4.85 7.79
C GLU A 91 -0.54 3.70 8.81
N PHE A 92 -0.34 4.04 10.08
CA PHE A 92 -0.30 3.07 11.16
C PHE A 92 -0.83 3.64 12.48
N PHE A 93 -1.39 2.75 13.30
CA PHE A 93 -1.79 3.09 14.67
C PHE A 93 -0.67 2.74 15.65
N LEU A 94 -0.53 3.57 16.69
CA LEU A 94 0.22 3.24 17.90
C LEU A 94 -0.74 2.80 19.01
N LEU A 95 -0.47 1.60 19.50
CA LEU A 95 -1.23 0.94 20.54
C LEU A 95 -0.37 0.80 21.79
N ASN A 96 -1.02 0.54 22.94
CA ASN A 96 -0.31 0.17 24.15
C ASN A 96 0.53 -1.11 23.93
N GLY A 97 1.45 -1.42 24.83
CA GLY A 97 2.36 -2.56 24.69
C GLY A 97 1.65 -3.91 24.49
N GLU A 98 0.42 -4.04 24.96
CA GLU A 98 -0.40 -5.25 24.76
C GLU A 98 -1.16 -5.26 23.41
N GLY A 99 -1.15 -4.16 22.66
CA GLY A 99 -1.87 -4.03 21.38
C GLY A 99 -3.39 -4.02 21.52
N SER A 100 -3.92 -3.74 22.72
CA SER A 100 -5.35 -3.86 23.04
C SER A 100 -6.10 -2.51 23.05
N ALA A 101 -5.40 -1.39 23.14
CA ALA A 101 -5.94 -0.02 23.20
C ALA A 101 -5.00 0.98 22.54
N LEU A 102 -5.48 2.21 22.29
CA LEU A 102 -4.62 3.31 21.86
C LEU A 102 -3.48 3.55 22.86
N ALA A 103 -2.31 3.92 22.35
CA ALA A 103 -1.10 4.16 23.14
C ALA A 103 -1.28 5.31 24.15
N ASP A 104 -2.06 6.35 23.80
CA ASP A 104 -2.33 7.51 24.66
C ASP A 104 -3.83 7.79 24.75
N GLY A 105 -4.44 7.53 25.90
CA GLY A 105 -5.85 7.83 26.16
C GLY A 105 -6.20 9.34 26.18
N ARG A 106 -5.19 10.23 26.21
CA ARG A 106 -5.37 11.69 26.12
C ARG A 106 -5.52 12.16 24.67
N ASP A 107 -5.21 11.29 23.69
CA ASP A 107 -5.53 11.52 22.30
C ASP A 107 -7.00 11.18 22.07
N ASN A 108 -7.88 12.14 22.31
CA ASN A 108 -9.33 11.95 22.36
C ASN A 108 -10.14 13.04 21.65
N ARG A 109 -9.50 13.88 20.83
CA ARG A 109 -10.19 14.89 20.04
C ARG A 109 -11.12 14.23 19.02
N ARG A 110 -12.21 14.91 18.71
CA ARG A 110 -13.16 14.44 17.69
C ARG A 110 -12.57 14.50 16.28
N LYS A 111 -11.79 15.53 15.97
CA LYS A 111 -11.07 15.71 14.70
C LYS A 111 -9.58 15.90 15.01
N PRO A 112 -8.84 14.79 15.18
CA PRO A 112 -7.47 14.83 15.67
C PRO A 112 -6.42 15.07 14.57
N CYS A 113 -6.82 15.09 13.29
CA CYS A 113 -5.89 15.26 12.18
C CYS A 113 -5.00 16.49 12.39
N TYR A 114 -3.67 16.30 12.26
CA TYR A 114 -2.63 17.31 12.49
C TYR A 114 -2.55 17.83 13.96
N ASP A 115 -3.02 17.04 14.94
CA ASP A 115 -2.86 17.39 16.35
C ASP A 115 -1.38 17.36 16.76
N GLN A 116 -0.78 18.53 16.81
CA GLN A 116 0.62 18.70 17.18
C GLN A 116 0.93 18.14 18.57
N LEU A 117 0.02 18.28 19.54
CA LEU A 117 0.26 17.80 20.89
C LEU A 117 0.20 16.27 20.96
N ALA A 118 -0.71 15.62 20.24
CA ALA A 118 -0.76 14.17 20.13
C ALA A 118 0.51 13.63 19.46
N LEU A 119 0.97 14.24 18.37
CA LEU A 119 2.24 13.91 17.72
C LEU A 119 3.42 14.04 18.72
N MET A 120 3.51 15.13 19.45
CA MET A 120 4.61 15.39 20.39
C MET A 120 4.65 14.42 21.58
N ARG A 121 3.52 13.84 21.98
CA ARG A 121 3.51 12.79 23.02
C ARG A 121 4.20 11.50 22.55
N HIS A 122 4.23 11.24 21.24
CA HIS A 122 4.93 10.12 20.64
C HIS A 122 6.25 10.53 19.96
N TYR A 123 6.70 11.77 20.17
CA TYR A 123 7.90 12.32 19.53
C TYR A 123 9.16 11.45 19.68
N PRO A 124 9.44 10.80 20.84
CA PRO A 124 10.61 9.92 20.93
C PRO A 124 10.65 8.81 19.87
N LEU A 125 9.50 8.13 19.64
CA LEU A 125 9.40 7.11 18.59
C LEU A 125 9.40 7.72 17.19
N ILE A 126 8.63 8.78 16.97
CA ILE A 126 8.55 9.42 15.65
C ILE A 126 9.92 9.98 15.24
N SER A 127 10.63 10.63 16.15
CA SER A 127 11.99 11.13 15.92
C SER A 127 13.00 10.01 15.64
N ASP A 128 12.89 8.88 16.36
CA ASP A 128 13.70 7.70 16.14
C ASP A 128 13.49 7.12 14.72
N LEU A 129 12.22 6.97 14.31
CA LEU A 129 11.89 6.51 12.97
C LEU A 129 12.39 7.49 11.88
N LEU A 130 12.16 8.80 12.04
CA LEU A 130 12.66 9.80 11.08
C LEU A 130 14.19 9.77 10.96
N SER A 131 14.91 9.64 12.08
CA SER A 131 16.36 9.51 12.08
C SER A 131 16.81 8.23 11.35
N ALA A 132 16.15 7.11 11.60
CA ALA A 132 16.43 5.86 10.91
C ALA A 132 16.23 5.97 9.39
N LEU A 133 15.14 6.59 8.93
CA LEU A 133 14.89 6.80 7.51
C LEU A 133 15.91 7.79 6.88
N GLN A 134 16.34 8.80 7.63
CA GLN A 134 17.37 9.74 7.20
C GLN A 134 18.72 9.03 7.04
N ASP A 135 19.12 8.20 8.00
CA ASP A 135 20.37 7.44 7.96
C ASP A 135 20.39 6.42 6.81
N LEU A 136 19.22 5.87 6.45
CA LEU A 136 19.03 5.01 5.29
C LEU A 136 19.02 5.77 3.95
N GLY A 137 19.08 7.10 3.95
CA GLY A 137 19.06 7.92 2.75
C GLY A 137 17.71 7.98 2.03
N TRP A 138 16.59 7.73 2.74
CA TRP A 138 15.27 7.73 2.11
C TRP A 138 14.68 9.14 1.93
N GLY A 139 15.26 10.17 2.59
CA GLY A 139 14.79 11.54 2.52
C GLY A 139 13.37 11.71 3.10
N PRO A 140 13.17 11.40 4.40
CA PRO A 140 11.88 11.66 5.04
C PRO A 140 11.62 13.16 5.06
N TYR A 141 10.38 13.57 4.75
CA TYR A 141 10.03 14.99 4.63
C TYR A 141 8.81 15.39 5.45
N GLN A 142 8.01 14.43 5.93
CA GLN A 142 6.78 14.71 6.67
C GLN A 142 6.50 13.58 7.65
N ALA A 143 5.97 13.93 8.84
CA ALA A 143 5.39 13.01 9.79
C ALA A 143 4.15 13.67 10.39
N ASP A 144 3.01 13.01 10.28
CA ASP A 144 1.72 13.56 10.67
C ASP A 144 1.01 12.70 11.72
N HIS A 145 0.20 13.38 12.54
CA HIS A 145 -0.92 12.75 13.22
C HIS A 145 -2.12 12.73 12.26
N GLU A 146 -2.67 11.55 12.00
CA GLU A 146 -3.72 11.31 11.04
C GLU A 146 -5.15 11.49 11.60
N ASP A 147 -6.17 11.17 10.79
CA ASP A 147 -7.59 11.44 11.09
C ASP A 147 -8.15 10.63 12.26
N ALA A 148 -7.50 9.54 12.65
CA ALA A 148 -7.88 8.77 13.82
C ALA A 148 -6.96 9.05 15.02
N ASN A 149 -7.53 9.07 16.22
CA ASN A 149 -6.72 9.13 17.43
C ASN A 149 -5.71 7.98 17.45
N GLY A 150 -4.45 8.28 17.75
CA GLY A 150 -3.35 7.32 17.76
C GLY A 150 -2.88 6.85 16.39
N GLN A 151 -3.29 7.50 15.32
CA GLN A 151 -2.89 7.19 13.94
C GLN A 151 -1.81 8.15 13.46
N PHE A 152 -0.82 7.62 12.75
CA PHE A 152 0.33 8.37 12.26
C PHE A 152 0.71 7.96 10.85
N GLU A 153 1.37 8.87 10.13
CA GLU A 153 1.94 8.66 8.82
C GLU A 153 3.35 9.26 8.77
N ILE A 154 4.27 8.60 8.07
CA ILE A 154 5.61 9.11 7.81
C ILE A 154 5.89 8.97 6.32
N ASN A 155 6.21 10.09 5.67
CA ASN A 155 6.46 10.17 4.25
C ASN A 155 7.94 10.33 3.93
N TRP A 156 8.39 9.65 2.87
CA TRP A 156 9.75 9.73 2.33
C TRP A 156 9.73 9.91 0.81
N THR A 157 10.87 10.31 0.25
CA THR A 157 11.02 10.58 -1.17
C THR A 157 10.72 9.33 -2.02
N PHE A 158 9.86 9.49 -3.04
CA PHE A 158 9.54 8.45 -4.02
C PHE A 158 10.75 7.98 -4.82
N ASP A 159 10.69 6.76 -5.36
CA ASP A 159 11.75 6.16 -6.15
C ASP A 159 11.18 5.20 -7.22
N ASP A 160 12.03 4.49 -7.95
CA ASP A 160 11.62 3.39 -8.82
C ASP A 160 10.80 2.36 -8.03
N ALA A 161 9.78 1.82 -8.65
CA ALA A 161 8.75 1.01 -7.97
C ALA A 161 9.31 -0.18 -7.17
N LEU A 162 10.36 -0.84 -7.66
CA LEU A 162 10.98 -1.95 -6.92
C LEU A 162 11.69 -1.45 -5.65
N ILE A 163 12.39 -0.33 -5.73
CA ILE A 163 13.08 0.30 -4.58
C ILE A 163 12.04 0.75 -3.55
N THR A 164 10.97 1.42 -3.98
CA THR A 164 9.89 1.83 -3.08
C THR A 164 9.22 0.64 -2.42
N ALA A 165 9.00 -0.46 -3.16
CA ALA A 165 8.41 -1.68 -2.61
C ALA A 165 9.31 -2.36 -1.57
N ASP A 166 10.62 -2.44 -1.81
CA ASP A 166 11.59 -2.94 -0.85
C ASP A 166 11.64 -2.06 0.40
N ARG A 167 11.67 -0.72 0.25
CA ARG A 167 11.57 0.25 1.36
C ARG A 167 10.26 0.08 2.16
N HIS A 168 9.13 -0.05 1.48
CA HIS A 168 7.84 -0.26 2.13
C HIS A 168 7.80 -1.58 2.91
N ALA A 169 8.34 -2.67 2.34
CA ALA A 169 8.44 -3.95 3.04
C ALA A 169 9.31 -3.84 4.30
N PHE A 170 10.45 -3.12 4.20
CA PHE A 170 11.31 -2.84 5.35
C PHE A 170 10.63 -1.91 6.38
N PHE A 171 9.92 -0.87 5.95
CA PHE A 171 9.19 0.04 6.84
C PHE A 171 8.14 -0.68 7.68
N ARG A 172 7.42 -1.64 7.08
CA ARG A 172 6.46 -2.49 7.80
C ARG A 172 7.09 -3.42 8.83
N PHE A 173 8.39 -3.67 8.75
CA PHE A 173 9.18 -4.33 9.78
C PHE A 173 9.75 -3.31 10.77
N LEU A 174 10.31 -2.20 10.29
CA LEU A 174 11.00 -1.20 11.09
C LEU A 174 10.06 -0.56 12.14
N VAL A 175 8.86 -0.14 11.72
CA VAL A 175 7.93 0.58 12.61
C VAL A 175 7.50 -0.27 13.81
N PRO A 176 7.01 -1.53 13.66
CA PRO A 176 6.71 -2.38 14.81
C PRO A 176 7.92 -2.67 15.68
N TRP A 177 9.07 -2.95 15.07
CA TRP A 177 10.30 -3.23 15.80
C TRP A 177 10.75 -2.05 16.68
N ARG A 178 10.69 -0.82 16.15
CA ARG A 178 11.01 0.39 16.92
C ARG A 178 9.93 0.70 17.96
N ALA A 179 8.65 0.50 17.62
CA ALA A 179 7.55 0.68 18.58
C ALA A 179 7.72 -0.21 19.81
N GLU A 180 8.08 -1.50 19.64
CA GLU A 180 8.37 -2.42 20.75
C GLU A 180 9.51 -1.91 21.64
N ALA A 181 10.57 -1.34 21.08
CA ALA A 181 11.66 -0.75 21.85
C ALA A 181 11.22 0.46 22.70
N HIS A 182 10.11 1.12 22.31
CA HIS A 182 9.46 2.19 23.08
C HIS A 182 8.30 1.71 23.96
N GLY A 183 8.11 0.38 24.13
CA GLY A 183 7.03 -0.21 24.93
C GLY A 183 5.63 -0.06 24.29
N LEU A 184 5.58 0.11 22.97
CA LEU A 184 4.36 0.28 22.18
C LEU A 184 4.20 -0.86 21.17
N THR A 185 2.99 -0.98 20.63
CA THR A 185 2.69 -1.85 19.48
C THR A 185 2.24 -0.99 18.31
N ALA A 186 2.82 -1.18 17.12
CA ALA A 186 2.36 -0.53 15.90
C ALA A 186 1.45 -1.46 15.09
N SER A 187 0.42 -0.90 14.44
CA SER A 187 -0.55 -1.67 13.67
C SER A 187 -0.86 -1.02 12.32
N PHE A 188 -0.53 -1.73 11.23
CA PHE A 188 -0.92 -1.38 9.86
C PHE A 188 -2.28 -1.95 9.44
N ARG A 189 -3.04 -2.56 10.35
CA ARG A 189 -4.34 -3.17 10.02
C ARG A 189 -5.27 -2.14 9.37
N PRO A 190 -6.06 -2.53 8.35
CA PRO A 190 -6.92 -1.61 7.60
C PRO A 190 -7.88 -0.81 8.48
N ARG A 191 -8.46 -1.44 9.50
CA ARG A 191 -9.37 -0.78 10.46
C ARG A 191 -9.28 -1.45 11.82
N PRO A 192 -8.29 -1.07 12.65
CA PRO A 192 -8.09 -1.69 13.95
C PRO A 192 -9.21 -1.36 14.95
N PHE A 193 -9.87 -0.20 14.84
CA PHE A 193 -11.00 0.22 15.68
C PHE A 193 -12.26 0.47 14.84
N VAL A 194 -13.41 0.02 15.34
CA VAL A 194 -14.68 0.12 14.62
C VAL A 194 -15.12 1.57 14.43
N GLU A 195 -14.86 2.43 15.43
CA GLU A 195 -15.33 3.81 15.50
C GLU A 195 -14.40 4.80 14.80
N LEU A 196 -13.15 4.41 14.57
CA LEU A 196 -12.12 5.28 14.03
C LEU A 196 -11.94 5.11 12.53
N THR A 197 -11.38 6.11 11.89
CA THR A 197 -10.88 6.03 10.51
C THR A 197 -9.83 4.93 10.42
N GLY A 198 -9.80 4.18 9.32
CA GLY A 198 -8.86 3.10 9.11
C GLY A 198 -7.57 3.58 8.44
N ASN A 199 -6.56 2.71 8.41
CA ASN A 199 -5.28 2.96 7.73
C ASN A 199 -5.42 2.85 6.22
N GLY A 200 -5.06 3.93 5.52
CA GLY A 200 -4.75 3.91 4.09
C GLY A 200 -3.33 3.43 3.83
N CYS A 201 -3.08 3.13 2.58
CA CYS A 201 -1.76 2.89 2.00
C CYS A 201 -1.77 3.46 0.60
N HIS A 202 -1.90 4.78 0.51
CA HIS A 202 -2.07 5.46 -0.77
C HIS A 202 -0.83 5.28 -1.63
N LEU A 203 -1.03 4.97 -2.92
CA LEU A 203 0.05 4.79 -3.87
C LEU A 203 0.10 5.96 -4.84
N HIS A 204 1.11 6.81 -4.67
CA HIS A 204 1.47 7.81 -5.67
C HIS A 204 2.29 7.17 -6.77
N HIS A 205 2.01 7.52 -8.02
CA HIS A 205 2.71 6.91 -9.14
C HIS A 205 2.76 7.81 -10.37
N SER A 206 3.79 7.60 -11.18
CA SER A 206 4.03 8.28 -12.44
C SER A 206 4.90 7.46 -13.38
N LEU A 207 4.80 7.71 -14.70
CA LEU A 207 5.66 7.13 -15.72
C LEU A 207 6.74 8.12 -16.13
N TRP A 208 7.95 7.61 -16.34
CA TRP A 208 9.13 8.37 -16.73
C TRP A 208 9.79 7.73 -17.95
N ASP A 209 10.44 8.52 -18.76
CA ASP A 209 11.27 7.99 -19.85
C ASP A 209 12.68 7.62 -19.36
N THR A 210 13.48 7.04 -20.24
CA THR A 210 14.86 6.62 -19.97
C THR A 210 15.81 7.79 -19.75
N SER A 211 15.42 9.02 -20.13
CA SER A 211 16.20 10.24 -19.87
C SER A 211 15.93 10.81 -18.46
N GLY A 212 14.96 10.27 -17.74
CA GLY A 212 14.56 10.76 -16.42
C GLY A 212 13.53 11.88 -16.46
N ARG A 213 12.80 12.06 -17.56
CA ARG A 213 11.70 13.01 -17.67
C ARG A 213 10.38 12.34 -17.26
N ASN A 214 9.61 13.01 -16.40
CA ASN A 214 8.23 12.61 -16.08
C ASN A 214 7.34 12.82 -17.31
N LEU A 215 6.56 11.79 -17.66
CA LEU A 215 5.70 11.77 -18.84
C LEU A 215 4.25 12.16 -18.52
N PHE A 216 3.92 12.39 -17.24
CA PHE A 216 2.56 12.76 -16.85
C PHE A 216 2.22 14.24 -17.08
N PRO A 217 3.12 15.21 -16.87
CA PRO A 217 2.78 16.62 -17.04
C PRO A 217 2.54 16.99 -18.51
N ASP A 218 1.44 17.73 -18.73
CA ASP A 218 1.16 18.48 -19.95
C ASP A 218 0.31 19.73 -19.61
N PRO A 219 0.91 20.94 -19.65
CA PRO A 219 0.19 22.16 -19.30
C PRO A 219 -1.06 22.46 -20.15
N GLN A 220 -1.22 21.79 -21.30
CA GLN A 220 -2.39 21.93 -22.17
C GLN A 220 -3.43 20.82 -21.93
N GLY A 221 -3.09 19.82 -21.15
CA GLY A 221 -3.96 18.67 -20.87
C GLY A 221 -4.98 18.94 -19.74
N GLU A 222 -5.96 18.05 -19.65
CA GLU A 222 -6.96 18.08 -18.57
C GLU A 222 -6.27 17.93 -17.19
N LEU A 223 -6.53 18.85 -16.28
CA LEU A 223 -5.85 18.95 -14.98
C LEU A 223 -4.31 19.01 -15.07
N GLY A 224 -3.76 19.46 -16.20
CA GLY A 224 -2.31 19.48 -16.44
C GLY A 224 -1.70 18.12 -16.79
N LEU A 225 -2.53 17.12 -17.10
CA LEU A 225 -2.10 15.75 -17.40
C LEU A 225 -1.96 15.49 -18.90
N SER A 226 -0.92 14.77 -19.28
CA SER A 226 -0.71 14.30 -20.64
C SER A 226 -1.69 13.20 -21.05
N ALA A 227 -1.83 12.96 -22.34
CA ALA A 227 -2.61 11.84 -22.88
C ALA A 227 -2.12 10.49 -22.30
N MET A 228 -0.81 10.30 -22.08
CA MET A 228 -0.26 9.11 -21.46
C MET A 228 -0.74 8.94 -20.02
N ALA A 229 -0.76 10.01 -19.21
CA ALA A 229 -1.28 9.98 -17.86
C ALA A 229 -2.78 9.64 -17.83
N LEU A 230 -3.57 10.25 -18.72
CA LEU A 230 -5.00 9.97 -18.84
C LEU A 230 -5.28 8.54 -19.31
N HIS A 231 -4.51 8.01 -20.26
CA HIS A 231 -4.65 6.61 -20.68
C HIS A 231 -4.27 5.64 -19.57
N PHE A 232 -3.17 5.92 -18.84
CA PHE A 232 -2.78 5.13 -17.66
C PHE A 232 -3.90 5.12 -16.61
N LEU A 233 -4.44 6.30 -16.30
CA LEU A 233 -5.58 6.45 -15.41
C LEU A 233 -6.80 5.66 -15.91
N GLY A 234 -7.10 5.72 -17.21
CA GLY A 234 -8.18 4.95 -17.84
C GLY A 234 -8.04 3.45 -17.56
N GLY A 235 -6.82 2.91 -17.66
CA GLY A 235 -6.52 1.52 -17.33
C GLY A 235 -6.74 1.21 -15.85
N VAL A 236 -6.28 2.08 -14.94
CA VAL A 236 -6.51 1.91 -13.50
C VAL A 236 -8.00 1.89 -13.15
N LEU A 237 -8.81 2.75 -13.77
CA LEU A 237 -10.27 2.80 -13.55
C LEU A 237 -11.00 1.61 -14.17
N GLU A 238 -10.57 1.13 -15.33
CA GLU A 238 -11.15 -0.03 -16.00
C GLU A 238 -10.97 -1.28 -15.15
N HIS A 239 -9.76 -1.51 -14.66
CA HIS A 239 -9.40 -2.68 -13.87
C HIS A 239 -9.65 -2.51 -12.36
N ALA A 240 -10.21 -1.39 -11.90
CA ALA A 240 -10.40 -1.10 -10.47
C ALA A 240 -11.10 -2.22 -9.68
N PRO A 241 -12.15 -2.90 -10.21
CA PRO A 241 -12.75 -4.02 -9.50
C PRO A 241 -11.76 -5.17 -9.21
N ALA A 242 -10.94 -5.54 -10.19
CA ALA A 242 -9.94 -6.60 -10.03
C ALA A 242 -8.75 -6.14 -9.19
N LEU A 243 -8.37 -4.85 -9.26
CA LEU A 243 -7.33 -4.26 -8.40
C LEU A 243 -7.67 -4.38 -6.91
N CYS A 244 -8.95 -4.40 -6.53
CA CYS A 244 -9.38 -4.61 -5.14
C CYS A 244 -8.82 -5.89 -4.52
N ALA A 245 -8.58 -6.95 -5.31
CA ALA A 245 -7.95 -8.16 -4.80
C ALA A 245 -6.53 -7.92 -4.27
N PHE A 246 -5.81 -6.92 -4.77
CA PHE A 246 -4.43 -6.58 -4.38
C PHE A 246 -4.35 -5.39 -3.43
N THR A 247 -5.23 -4.42 -3.60
CA THR A 247 -5.28 -3.20 -2.79
C THR A 247 -5.99 -3.42 -1.45
N ASN A 248 -6.97 -4.33 -1.41
CA ASN A 248 -7.85 -4.62 -0.28
C ASN A 248 -7.96 -6.14 -0.05
N PRO A 249 -6.85 -6.81 0.30
CA PRO A 249 -6.75 -8.27 0.18
C PRO A 249 -7.47 -9.05 1.29
N THR A 250 -7.96 -8.41 2.34
CA THR A 250 -8.54 -9.12 3.49
C THR A 250 -9.97 -8.68 3.78
N SER A 251 -10.71 -9.47 4.55
CA SER A 251 -12.03 -9.08 5.04
C SER A 251 -11.99 -7.80 5.90
N ALA A 252 -10.84 -7.50 6.51
CA ALA A 252 -10.62 -6.26 7.25
C ALA A 252 -10.61 -5.03 6.34
N SER A 253 -10.08 -5.18 5.14
CA SER A 253 -10.07 -4.14 4.11
C SER A 253 -11.49 -3.67 3.77
N TYR A 254 -12.42 -4.60 3.61
CA TYR A 254 -13.81 -4.25 3.26
C TYR A 254 -14.58 -3.62 4.42
N ARG A 255 -14.18 -3.87 5.67
CA ARG A 255 -14.68 -3.08 6.82
C ARG A 255 -14.21 -1.63 6.79
N ARG A 256 -13.03 -1.36 6.23
CA ARG A 256 -12.55 0.02 5.98
C ARG A 256 -13.35 0.68 4.86
N LEU A 257 -13.58 -0.01 3.74
CA LEU A 257 -14.32 0.51 2.58
C LEU A 257 -15.83 0.66 2.84
N ALA A 258 -16.40 -0.09 3.78
CA ALA A 258 -17.85 -0.14 4.01
C ALA A 258 -18.48 1.17 4.51
N GLY A 259 -17.72 2.26 4.64
CA GLY A 259 -18.27 3.60 4.79
C GLY A 259 -19.05 3.89 6.08
N ALA A 260 -18.88 3.09 7.14
CA ALA A 260 -19.50 3.40 8.43
C ALA A 260 -18.99 4.75 8.95
N SER A 261 -19.88 5.58 9.52
CA SER A 261 -19.50 6.84 10.13
C SER A 261 -18.43 6.64 11.19
N THR A 262 -17.41 7.49 11.15
CA THR A 262 -16.33 7.53 12.13
C THR A 262 -16.52 8.69 13.11
N THR A 263 -15.73 8.73 14.17
CA THR A 263 -15.77 9.84 15.15
C THR A 263 -15.40 11.18 14.52
N SER A 264 -14.55 11.20 13.47
CA SER A 264 -14.21 12.43 12.74
C SER A 264 -15.30 12.88 11.76
N GLY A 265 -16.22 11.99 11.39
CA GLY A 265 -17.33 12.25 10.48
C GLY A 265 -17.06 11.87 9.04
N THR A 266 -15.90 11.30 8.72
CA THR A 266 -15.58 10.79 7.38
C THR A 266 -14.79 9.48 7.44
N THR A 267 -14.79 8.72 6.35
CA THR A 267 -14.02 7.46 6.22
C THR A 267 -12.74 7.63 5.44
N TRP A 268 -12.63 8.70 4.63
CA TRP A 268 -11.54 8.96 3.68
C TRP A 268 -11.31 7.84 2.65
N SER A 269 -12.17 6.82 2.63
CA SER A 269 -12.08 5.65 1.74
C SER A 269 -12.99 5.84 0.53
N PRO A 270 -12.54 5.52 -0.70
CA PRO A 270 -13.40 5.60 -1.88
C PRO A 270 -14.44 4.48 -1.86
N ALA A 271 -15.64 4.77 -2.40
CA ALA A 271 -16.70 3.79 -2.61
C ALA A 271 -17.02 3.57 -4.10
N TRP A 272 -16.57 4.48 -4.96
CA TRP A 272 -16.91 4.54 -6.36
C TRP A 272 -15.67 4.56 -7.24
N ILE A 273 -15.77 3.96 -8.43
CA ILE A 273 -14.73 4.06 -9.47
C ILE A 273 -14.85 5.45 -10.08
N SER A 274 -13.95 6.33 -9.66
CA SER A 274 -14.01 7.76 -9.99
C SER A 274 -12.64 8.41 -9.88
N TRP A 275 -12.49 9.57 -10.51
CA TRP A 275 -11.30 10.37 -10.39
C TRP A 275 -11.62 11.86 -10.37
N GLY A 276 -10.72 12.64 -9.84
CA GLY A 276 -10.89 14.09 -9.76
C GLY A 276 -9.60 14.81 -9.44
N ALA A 277 -9.67 16.13 -9.42
CA ALA A 277 -8.57 16.99 -9.00
C ALA A 277 -8.16 16.69 -7.55
N ASN A 278 -7.70 17.67 -6.81
CA ASN A 278 -7.28 17.52 -5.41
C ASN A 278 -8.49 17.22 -4.47
N ASN A 279 -9.22 16.15 -4.75
CA ASN A 279 -10.43 15.71 -4.05
C ASN A 279 -10.25 14.31 -3.48
N ARG A 280 -10.23 14.20 -2.15
CA ARG A 280 -9.95 12.95 -1.41
C ARG A 280 -11.11 11.97 -1.33
N THR A 281 -12.26 12.26 -1.95
CA THR A 281 -13.42 11.35 -1.98
C THR A 281 -13.40 10.41 -3.19
N HIS A 282 -12.45 10.59 -4.12
CA HIS A 282 -12.29 9.79 -5.33
C HIS A 282 -11.35 8.60 -5.13
N LEU A 283 -11.54 7.58 -5.99
CA LEU A 283 -10.63 6.44 -6.11
C LEU A 283 -9.23 6.87 -6.52
N VAL A 284 -9.15 7.72 -7.56
CA VAL A 284 -7.90 8.34 -7.99
C VAL A 284 -7.99 9.85 -7.85
N ARG A 285 -7.10 10.41 -7.05
CA ARG A 285 -6.91 11.84 -6.87
C ARG A 285 -5.75 12.32 -7.73
N VAL A 286 -5.88 13.48 -8.35
CA VAL A 286 -4.82 14.20 -9.04
C VAL A 286 -4.38 15.35 -8.14
N PRO A 287 -3.36 15.15 -7.27
CA PRO A 287 -2.94 16.19 -6.33
C PRO A 287 -2.22 17.34 -7.04
N ASP A 288 -1.51 17.03 -8.12
CA ASP A 288 -0.80 17.95 -9.01
C ASP A 288 -0.62 17.28 -10.39
N ASP A 289 0.03 17.96 -11.34
CA ASP A 289 0.28 17.46 -12.69
C ASP A 289 1.41 16.40 -12.77
N GLN A 290 2.12 16.12 -11.66
CA GLN A 290 3.29 15.25 -11.66
C GLN A 290 2.96 13.78 -11.40
N ARG A 291 1.81 13.49 -10.79
CA ARG A 291 1.46 12.15 -10.31
C ARG A 291 -0.04 11.90 -10.20
N LEU A 292 -0.40 10.64 -10.16
CA LEU A 292 -1.70 10.14 -9.72
C LEU A 292 -1.56 9.53 -8.33
N GLU A 293 -2.59 9.65 -7.50
CA GLU A 293 -2.69 9.02 -6.19
C GLU A 293 -3.85 8.03 -6.20
N LEU A 294 -3.55 6.75 -6.07
CA LEU A 294 -4.56 5.71 -5.85
C LEU A 294 -4.86 5.60 -4.34
N ARG A 295 -6.08 5.96 -3.96
CA ARG A 295 -6.53 6.03 -2.55
C ARG A 295 -7.19 4.75 -2.04
N LEU A 296 -7.28 3.74 -2.89
CA LEU A 296 -8.00 2.47 -2.62
C LEU A 296 -7.29 1.61 -1.58
N ALA A 297 -5.97 1.49 -1.71
CA ALA A 297 -5.16 0.53 -0.95
C ALA A 297 -5.17 0.81 0.56
N ASP A 298 -4.95 -0.24 1.32
CA ASP A 298 -4.83 -0.23 2.77
C ASP A 298 -3.61 -0.99 3.29
N GLY A 299 -3.40 -0.95 4.59
CA GLY A 299 -2.22 -1.52 5.23
C GLY A 299 -2.06 -3.04 5.10
N ASP A 300 -3.06 -3.79 4.67
CA ASP A 300 -2.96 -5.23 4.38
C ASP A 300 -2.45 -5.52 2.97
N SER A 301 -2.37 -4.51 2.08
CA SER A 301 -1.83 -4.67 0.73
C SER A 301 -0.37 -5.14 0.77
N ASN A 302 -0.02 -6.01 -0.18
CA ASN A 302 1.36 -6.48 -0.29
C ASN A 302 2.21 -5.39 -0.97
N PRO A 303 3.36 -4.98 -0.39
CA PRO A 303 4.23 -3.92 -0.93
C PRO A 303 4.67 -4.09 -2.38
N TYR A 304 4.76 -5.32 -2.87
CA TYR A 304 5.16 -5.63 -4.24
C TYR A 304 3.97 -5.80 -5.19
N LEU A 305 2.89 -6.46 -4.71
CA LEU A 305 1.73 -6.75 -5.56
C LEU A 305 0.91 -5.50 -5.85
N LEU A 306 0.84 -4.55 -4.91
CA LEU A 306 0.15 -3.28 -5.10
C LEU A 306 0.69 -2.51 -6.32
N PRO A 307 1.97 -2.13 -6.39
CA PRO A 307 2.49 -1.43 -7.57
C PRO A 307 2.53 -2.31 -8.83
N ALA A 308 2.69 -3.63 -8.70
CA ALA A 308 2.67 -4.54 -9.84
C ALA A 308 1.31 -4.54 -10.55
N ALA A 309 0.22 -4.67 -9.80
CA ALA A 309 -1.14 -4.67 -10.34
C ALA A 309 -1.52 -3.30 -10.94
N VAL A 310 -1.16 -2.21 -10.26
CA VAL A 310 -1.40 -0.84 -10.78
C VAL A 310 -0.63 -0.59 -12.06
N LEU A 311 0.64 -1.02 -12.14
CA LEU A 311 1.43 -0.88 -13.37
C LEU A 311 0.84 -1.71 -14.51
N ALA A 312 0.43 -2.96 -14.24
CA ALA A 312 -0.20 -3.82 -15.26
C ALA A 312 -1.48 -3.18 -15.82
N ALA A 313 -2.36 -2.68 -14.95
CA ALA A 313 -3.59 -1.99 -15.32
C ALA A 313 -3.31 -0.71 -16.13
N GLY A 314 -2.38 0.11 -15.66
CA GLY A 314 -2.04 1.37 -16.32
C GLY A 314 -1.39 1.16 -17.70
N LEU A 315 -0.52 0.14 -17.86
CA LEU A 315 0.08 -0.18 -19.14
C LEU A 315 -0.96 -0.67 -20.16
N ASP A 316 -1.96 -1.47 -19.75
CA ASP A 316 -3.10 -1.81 -20.63
C ASP A 316 -3.85 -0.56 -21.07
N GLY A 317 -4.08 0.37 -20.15
CA GLY A 317 -4.72 1.66 -20.47
C GLY A 317 -3.94 2.46 -21.52
N VAL A 318 -2.61 2.50 -21.40
CA VAL A 318 -1.73 3.17 -22.37
C VAL A 318 -1.76 2.44 -23.72
N GLU A 319 -1.65 1.11 -23.74
CA GLU A 319 -1.66 0.30 -24.96
C GLU A 319 -2.99 0.44 -25.73
N ARG A 320 -4.12 0.42 -25.02
CA ARG A 320 -5.46 0.52 -25.59
C ARG A 320 -5.96 1.95 -25.74
N GLN A 321 -5.18 2.94 -25.32
CA GLN A 321 -5.56 4.37 -25.30
C GLN A 321 -6.91 4.60 -24.59
N LEU A 322 -7.10 3.97 -23.41
CA LEU A 322 -8.34 4.07 -22.65
C LEU A 322 -8.57 5.50 -22.18
N ASN A 323 -9.83 5.92 -22.27
CA ASN A 323 -10.27 7.23 -21.76
C ASN A 323 -10.83 7.05 -20.35
N PRO A 324 -10.35 7.80 -19.34
CA PRO A 324 -10.87 7.72 -17.98
C PRO A 324 -12.30 8.24 -17.80
N GLY A 325 -12.86 8.87 -18.83
CA GLY A 325 -14.09 9.64 -18.73
C GLY A 325 -13.88 11.00 -18.03
N PRO A 326 -14.92 11.80 -17.84
CA PRO A 326 -14.80 13.11 -17.22
C PRO A 326 -14.39 13.00 -15.74
N HIS A 327 -13.56 13.95 -15.28
CA HIS A 327 -13.28 14.09 -13.85
C HIS A 327 -14.49 14.64 -13.10
N SER A 328 -14.60 14.36 -11.83
CA SER A 328 -15.65 14.90 -10.97
C SER A 328 -15.09 15.88 -9.94
N LEU A 329 -15.84 16.94 -9.67
CA LEU A 329 -15.56 17.93 -8.60
C LEU A 329 -16.39 17.67 -7.36
N GLU A 330 -17.33 16.71 -7.41
CA GLU A 330 -18.29 16.44 -6.36
C GLU A 330 -17.64 15.78 -5.13
N ASP A 331 -18.16 16.12 -3.97
CA ASP A 331 -17.91 15.35 -2.74
C ASP A 331 -18.75 14.06 -2.79
N LEU A 332 -18.13 12.95 -3.17
CA LEU A 332 -18.82 11.67 -3.34
C LEU A 332 -19.22 11.01 -2.02
N HIS A 333 -18.74 11.49 -0.88
CA HIS A 333 -19.23 11.04 0.43
C HIS A 333 -20.55 11.73 0.79
N ALA A 334 -20.68 13.02 0.47
CA ALA A 334 -21.90 13.78 0.70
C ALA A 334 -22.95 13.55 -0.40
N HIS A 335 -22.51 13.40 -1.64
CA HIS A 335 -23.34 13.26 -2.83
C HIS A 335 -22.94 12.04 -3.65
N PRO A 336 -23.32 10.81 -3.22
CA PRO A 336 -23.06 9.59 -3.98
C PRO A 336 -23.68 9.66 -5.37
N PRO A 337 -22.97 9.25 -6.44
CA PRO A 337 -23.49 9.29 -7.79
C PRO A 337 -24.62 8.26 -7.96
N SER A 338 -25.71 8.65 -8.63
CA SER A 338 -26.89 7.79 -8.85
C SER A 338 -26.61 6.65 -9.83
N ASP A 339 -25.69 6.86 -10.77
CA ASP A 339 -25.32 5.95 -11.86
C ASP A 339 -23.83 5.58 -11.84
N GLY A 340 -23.15 5.82 -10.71
CA GLY A 340 -21.75 5.52 -10.51
C GLY A 340 -21.44 4.01 -10.50
N ARG A 341 -20.26 3.64 -10.97
CA ARG A 341 -19.74 2.27 -10.88
C ARG A 341 -19.19 2.04 -9.46
N PRO A 342 -19.81 1.16 -8.63
CA PRO A 342 -19.31 0.90 -7.28
C PRO A 342 -18.04 0.04 -7.31
N LEU A 343 -17.22 0.16 -6.28
CA LEU A 343 -16.15 -0.79 -5.99
C LEU A 343 -16.73 -2.08 -5.38
N PRO A 344 -16.03 -3.23 -5.50
CA PRO A 344 -16.36 -4.46 -4.77
C PRO A 344 -16.56 -4.22 -3.28
N ARG A 345 -17.55 -4.88 -2.70
CA ARG A 345 -17.91 -4.75 -1.28
C ARG A 345 -17.44 -5.90 -0.41
N SER A 346 -16.81 -6.89 -1.03
CA SER A 346 -16.27 -8.05 -0.35
C SER A 346 -15.01 -8.58 -1.06
N GLN A 347 -14.21 -9.33 -0.31
CA GLN A 347 -13.06 -10.05 -0.87
C GLN A 347 -13.51 -11.02 -1.97
N ALA A 348 -14.68 -11.67 -1.82
CA ALA A 348 -15.21 -12.58 -2.82
C ALA A 348 -15.51 -11.87 -4.14
N GLU A 349 -16.21 -10.73 -4.10
CA GLU A 349 -16.48 -9.91 -5.31
C GLU A 349 -15.18 -9.45 -5.99
N ALA A 350 -14.16 -9.06 -5.23
CA ALA A 350 -12.88 -8.66 -5.80
C ALA A 350 -12.13 -9.84 -6.47
N LEU A 351 -12.19 -11.01 -5.87
CA LEU A 351 -11.61 -12.23 -6.45
C LEU A 351 -12.38 -12.70 -7.69
N GLU A 352 -13.70 -12.57 -7.72
CA GLU A 352 -14.53 -12.82 -8.90
C GLU A 352 -14.17 -11.84 -10.03
N ALA A 353 -13.99 -10.56 -9.70
CA ALA A 353 -13.56 -9.55 -10.67
C ALA A 353 -12.16 -9.88 -11.22
N LEU A 354 -11.19 -10.27 -10.38
CA LEU A 354 -9.87 -10.70 -10.83
C LEU A 354 -9.95 -11.96 -11.70
N ALA A 355 -10.78 -12.93 -11.33
CA ALA A 355 -10.96 -14.16 -12.13
C ALA A 355 -11.54 -13.88 -13.52
N ALA A 356 -12.37 -12.85 -13.66
CA ALA A 356 -12.93 -12.39 -14.92
C ALA A 356 -11.99 -11.49 -15.75
N ASP A 357 -10.97 -10.90 -15.11
CA ASP A 357 -10.03 -9.97 -15.74
C ASP A 357 -8.88 -10.72 -16.42
N GLY A 358 -9.06 -11.10 -17.68
CA GLY A 358 -8.04 -11.80 -18.46
C GLY A 358 -6.76 -11.01 -18.66
N VAL A 359 -6.85 -9.68 -18.75
CA VAL A 359 -5.69 -8.79 -18.96
C VAL A 359 -4.77 -8.79 -17.75
N LEU A 360 -5.31 -8.55 -16.57
CA LEU A 360 -4.50 -8.58 -15.34
C LEU A 360 -3.95 -9.97 -15.04
N ARG A 361 -4.73 -11.03 -15.27
CA ARG A 361 -4.28 -12.40 -15.07
C ARG A 361 -3.11 -12.76 -15.99
N GLU A 362 -3.19 -12.41 -17.27
CA GLU A 362 -2.09 -12.61 -18.22
C GLU A 362 -0.85 -11.80 -17.80
N ALA A 363 -1.04 -10.52 -17.49
CA ALA A 363 0.06 -9.63 -17.13
C ALA A 363 0.80 -10.07 -15.86
N LEU A 364 0.08 -10.41 -14.80
CA LEU A 364 0.65 -10.81 -13.51
C LEU A 364 1.13 -12.27 -13.50
N GLY A 365 0.58 -13.10 -14.38
CA GLY A 365 0.86 -14.52 -14.54
C GLY A 365 -0.30 -15.38 -14.02
N GLU A 366 -0.80 -16.26 -14.90
CA GLU A 366 -1.95 -17.10 -14.61
C GLU A 366 -1.75 -17.99 -13.39
N GLU A 367 -0.58 -18.66 -13.30
CA GLU A 367 -0.22 -19.52 -12.17
C GLU A 367 -0.19 -18.74 -10.84
N PHE A 368 0.38 -17.53 -10.87
CA PHE A 368 0.37 -16.63 -9.71
C PHE A 368 -1.07 -16.28 -9.29
N CYS A 369 -1.91 -15.83 -10.23
CA CYS A 369 -3.29 -15.41 -9.92
C CYS A 369 -4.14 -16.57 -9.37
N GLN A 370 -3.96 -17.80 -9.89
CA GLN A 370 -4.63 -18.99 -9.39
C GLN A 370 -4.20 -19.31 -7.94
N ALA A 371 -2.90 -19.32 -7.66
CA ALA A 371 -2.39 -19.55 -6.31
C ALA A 371 -2.87 -18.45 -5.34
N TYR A 372 -2.82 -17.20 -5.77
CA TYR A 372 -3.27 -16.04 -4.99
C TYR A 372 -4.76 -16.14 -4.62
N GLY A 373 -5.61 -16.49 -5.60
CA GLY A 373 -7.06 -16.68 -5.37
C GLY A 373 -7.38 -17.80 -4.38
N ARG A 374 -6.57 -18.88 -4.32
CA ARG A 374 -6.73 -19.97 -3.34
C ARG A 374 -6.27 -19.57 -1.94
N LEU A 375 -5.18 -18.80 -1.84
CA LEU A 375 -4.57 -18.45 -0.56
C LEU A 375 -5.26 -17.27 0.13
N LEU A 376 -5.74 -16.32 -0.65
CA LEU A 376 -6.25 -15.06 -0.12
C LEU A 376 -7.47 -15.24 0.82
N PRO A 377 -8.48 -16.09 0.52
CA PRO A 377 -9.61 -16.32 1.42
C PRO A 377 -9.24 -16.89 2.80
N GLN A 378 -8.05 -17.51 2.91
CA GLN A 378 -7.55 -18.08 4.16
C GLN A 378 -6.94 -17.01 5.09
N ARG A 379 -6.69 -15.80 4.58
CA ARG A 379 -6.14 -14.68 5.31
C ARG A 379 -7.25 -13.85 5.96
N SER A 380 -7.82 -14.35 7.04
CA SER A 380 -8.70 -13.56 7.90
C SER A 380 -7.87 -12.86 8.98
N GLY A 381 -7.90 -11.53 8.98
CA GLY A 381 -7.29 -10.76 10.06
C GLY A 381 -8.08 -10.92 11.38
N PRO A 382 -7.46 -10.67 12.54
CA PRO A 382 -8.17 -10.69 13.82
C PRO A 382 -9.31 -9.65 13.83
N PRO A 383 -10.35 -9.83 14.69
CA PRO A 383 -11.46 -8.89 14.79
C PRO A 383 -10.95 -7.50 15.19
N PRO A 384 -11.68 -6.42 14.84
CA PRO A 384 -11.34 -5.08 15.26
C PRO A 384 -11.46 -4.93 16.78
N LEU A 385 -10.65 -4.04 17.33
CA LEU A 385 -10.73 -3.63 18.73
C LEU A 385 -11.96 -2.72 18.92
N ARG A 386 -12.44 -2.63 20.15
CA ARG A 386 -13.41 -1.61 20.57
C ARG A 386 -12.70 -0.63 21.49
N ARG A 387 -12.92 0.65 21.30
CA ARG A 387 -12.44 1.67 22.21
C ARG A 387 -13.10 1.46 23.59
N ALA A 388 -12.33 1.53 24.67
CA ALA A 388 -12.88 1.45 26.01
C ALA A 388 -13.91 2.60 26.19
N GLN A 389 -15.13 2.25 26.59
CA GLN A 389 -16.16 3.26 26.88
C GLN A 389 -15.71 4.09 28.07
N GLY A 390 -15.53 5.39 27.93
CA GLY A 390 -15.24 6.27 29.07
C GLY A 390 -14.50 7.57 28.79
N ALA A 391 -13.86 7.74 27.66
CA ALA A 391 -13.28 9.04 27.31
C ALA A 391 -14.30 9.91 26.57
N ALA A 392 -14.86 10.91 27.23
CA ALA A 392 -15.61 11.96 26.54
C ALA A 392 -14.68 12.63 25.51
N PRO A 393 -15.18 13.02 24.31
CA PRO A 393 -14.40 13.78 23.36
C PRO A 393 -13.86 15.04 24.04
N GLY A 394 -12.55 15.28 23.88
CA GLY A 394 -11.97 16.54 24.32
C GLY A 394 -12.62 17.72 23.58
N LEU A 395 -12.73 18.85 24.25
CA LEU A 395 -13.18 20.09 23.61
C LEU A 395 -12.17 20.49 22.54
N ASP A 396 -12.67 20.72 21.32
CA ASP A 396 -11.89 21.34 20.26
C ASP A 396 -11.59 22.79 20.68
N LEU A 397 -10.34 23.07 21.05
CA LEU A 397 -9.80 24.41 21.25
C LEU A 397 -9.01 24.84 20.03
#